data_892ddcd516b6438f7c7e835e4cb46117
#
_entry.id   892ddcd516b6438f7c7e835e4cb46117
#
_cell.length_a   1.000
_cell.length_b   1.000
_cell.length_c   1.000
_cell.angle_alpha   90.00
_cell.angle_beta   90.00
_cell.angle_gamma   90.00
#
_symmetry.space_group_name_H-M   'P 1'
#
loop_
_entity.id
_entity.type
_entity.pdbx_description
1 polymer ?
#
loop_
_entity_poly.entity_id
_entity_poly.type
_entity_poly.pdbx_seq_one_letter_code
_entity_poly.pdbx_strand_id
1 'polypeptide(L)'
;MSFLKKVDHITYACAGGTIEKWAWFHIEIEGGVLINRIDDVRPEDPDSSMKIWCIDYGDFGIALVEGIDRRQRSQVTRFVERHGDHTCQHVAFDCHDLDAFRTHLVRRGCHPRGETLVRHDGFGVLKQMFAKGYAPGDPTTISFPEYVQRPRRDDAALTITFSQTAGRGFYEQIEDAVAAGDEEPFVDFSRMPKDWRVPKPTTRH
;
A
#
# COMPACT_ATOMS: atom_id res chain seq x y z
N MET A 1 10.32 13.59 -17.42
CA MET A 1 8.97 12.98 -17.36
C MET A 1 8.82 12.37 -15.97
N SER A 2 7.68 12.55 -15.29
CA SER A 2 7.46 11.95 -13.97
C SER A 2 7.25 10.43 -14.10
N PHE A 3 7.75 9.64 -13.15
CA PHE A 3 7.42 8.23 -13.06
C PHE A 3 6.00 8.00 -12.53
N LEU A 4 5.53 8.90 -11.66
CA LEU A 4 4.24 8.81 -11.01
C LEU A 4 3.19 9.62 -11.78
N LYS A 5 1.97 9.08 -11.85
CA LYS A 5 0.80 9.71 -12.47
C LYS A 5 -0.06 10.45 -11.44
N LYS A 6 -0.56 9.69 -10.47
CA LYS A 6 -1.50 10.16 -9.44
C LYS A 6 -1.41 9.29 -8.19
N VAL A 7 -2.10 9.69 -7.14
CA VAL A 7 -2.45 8.76 -6.05
C VAL A 7 -3.42 7.72 -6.59
N ASP A 8 -3.14 6.45 -6.36
CA ASP A 8 -4.03 5.33 -6.66
C ASP A 8 -5.00 5.13 -5.51
N HIS A 9 -4.47 4.88 -4.32
CA HIS A 9 -5.28 4.74 -3.12
C HIS A 9 -4.51 5.12 -1.84
N ILE A 10 -5.28 5.33 -0.78
CA ILE A 10 -4.76 5.53 0.58
C ILE A 10 -5.28 4.38 1.44
N THR A 11 -4.40 3.71 2.16
CA THR A 11 -4.78 2.63 3.06
C THR A 11 -4.80 3.11 4.51
N TYR A 12 -5.96 2.96 5.15
CA TYR A 12 -6.15 3.23 6.58
C TYR A 12 -6.25 1.93 7.36
N ALA A 13 -5.45 1.81 8.42
CA ALA A 13 -5.54 0.70 9.35
C ALA A 13 -6.57 1.00 10.43
N CYS A 14 -7.52 0.08 10.60
CA CYS A 14 -8.64 0.16 11.53
C CYS A 14 -8.40 -0.76 12.74
N ALA A 15 -8.79 -0.30 13.91
CA ALA A 15 -8.79 -1.13 15.12
C ALA A 15 -9.79 -2.29 15.00
N GLY A 16 -9.53 -3.36 15.73
CA GLY A 16 -10.41 -4.54 15.72
C GLY A 16 -11.86 -4.20 15.98
N GLY A 17 -12.75 -4.58 15.06
CA GLY A 17 -14.18 -4.31 15.12
C GLY A 17 -14.61 -2.89 14.72
N THR A 18 -13.72 -2.06 14.17
CA THR A 18 -14.06 -0.67 13.80
C THR A 18 -14.17 -0.42 12.30
N ILE A 19 -13.80 -1.38 11.45
CA ILE A 19 -13.81 -1.21 9.99
C ILE A 19 -15.19 -0.84 9.46
N GLU A 20 -16.29 -1.36 10.02
CA GLU A 20 -17.66 -1.05 9.59
C GLU A 20 -18.04 0.41 9.85
N LYS A 21 -17.65 0.96 11.00
CA LYS A 21 -17.94 2.37 11.29
C LYS A 21 -17.17 3.32 10.39
N TRP A 22 -15.93 2.96 10.02
CA TRP A 22 -15.13 3.75 9.08
C TRP A 22 -15.63 3.59 7.65
N ALA A 23 -16.07 2.39 7.25
CA ALA A 23 -16.75 2.20 5.98
C ALA A 23 -18.02 3.03 5.88
N TRP A 24 -18.85 3.07 6.94
CA TRP A 24 -20.02 3.94 7.00
C TRP A 24 -19.64 5.42 6.80
N PHE A 25 -18.59 5.90 7.47
CA PHE A 25 -18.10 7.27 7.32
C PHE A 25 -17.74 7.57 5.86
N HIS A 26 -16.92 6.72 5.25
CA HIS A 26 -16.46 6.92 3.87
C HIS A 26 -17.59 6.79 2.83
N ILE A 27 -18.57 5.93 3.07
CA ILE A 27 -19.67 5.69 2.13
C ILE A 27 -20.78 6.72 2.31
N GLU A 28 -21.30 6.84 3.54
CA GLU A 28 -22.51 7.63 3.79
C GLU A 28 -22.22 9.12 4.02
N ILE A 29 -21.05 9.46 4.53
CA ILE A 29 -20.71 10.85 4.82
C ILE A 29 -19.88 11.47 3.69
N GLU A 30 -18.88 10.75 3.19
CA GLU A 30 -17.99 11.26 2.13
C GLU A 30 -18.46 10.88 0.72
N GLY A 31 -19.43 10.00 0.57
CA GLY A 31 -20.05 9.64 -0.73
C GLY A 31 -19.23 8.65 -1.56
N GLY A 32 -18.31 7.91 -0.94
CA GLY A 32 -17.56 6.86 -1.61
C GLY A 32 -18.43 5.63 -1.92
N VAL A 33 -17.99 4.80 -2.84
CA VAL A 33 -18.68 3.57 -3.27
C VAL A 33 -17.87 2.35 -2.87
N LEU A 34 -18.45 1.45 -2.07
CA LEU A 34 -17.80 0.17 -1.76
C LEU A 34 -17.76 -0.70 -3.03
N ILE A 35 -16.56 -0.98 -3.52
CA ILE A 35 -16.33 -1.72 -4.76
C ILE A 35 -15.74 -3.11 -4.54
N ASN A 36 -15.12 -3.34 -3.40
CA ASN A 36 -14.61 -4.66 -3.04
C ASN A 36 -14.63 -4.86 -1.52
N ARG A 37 -14.89 -6.11 -1.09
CA ARG A 37 -14.90 -6.51 0.31
C ARG A 37 -14.27 -7.90 0.44
N ILE A 38 -13.18 -7.97 1.13
CA ILE A 38 -12.50 -9.22 1.50
C ILE A 38 -12.49 -9.28 3.01
N ASP A 39 -13.24 -10.20 3.58
CA ASP A 39 -13.37 -10.32 5.03
C ASP A 39 -12.25 -11.16 5.68
N ASP A 40 -11.44 -11.85 4.88
CA ASP A 40 -10.26 -12.60 5.32
C ASP A 40 -9.35 -12.90 4.12
N VAL A 41 -8.15 -12.35 4.09
CA VAL A 41 -7.21 -12.58 2.97
C VAL A 41 -6.49 -13.92 3.07
N ARG A 42 -6.44 -14.53 4.26
CA ARG A 42 -5.76 -15.81 4.56
C ARG A 42 -6.62 -16.70 5.47
N PRO A 43 -7.79 -17.17 5.03
CA PRO A 43 -8.72 -17.90 5.89
C PRO A 43 -8.15 -19.21 6.44
N GLU A 44 -7.20 -19.82 5.72
CA GLU A 44 -6.53 -21.07 6.12
C GLU A 44 -5.35 -20.86 7.08
N ASP A 45 -4.87 -19.62 7.27
CA ASP A 45 -3.72 -19.36 8.12
C ASP A 45 -4.11 -19.40 9.60
N PRO A 46 -3.45 -20.23 10.42
CA PRO A 46 -3.79 -20.33 11.83
C PRO A 46 -3.26 -19.18 12.68
N ASP A 47 -2.34 -18.39 12.16
CA ASP A 47 -1.62 -17.39 12.95
C ASP A 47 -2.29 -16.02 12.92
N SER A 48 -2.48 -15.45 11.74
CA SER A 48 -3.12 -14.14 11.61
C SER A 48 -3.52 -13.84 10.17
N SER A 49 -4.36 -12.82 9.99
CA SER A 49 -4.81 -12.34 8.68
C SER A 49 -5.24 -10.89 8.76
N MET A 50 -5.93 -10.42 7.73
CA MET A 50 -6.60 -9.12 7.73
C MET A 50 -7.84 -9.11 6.84
N LYS A 51 -8.72 -8.14 7.07
CA LYS A 51 -9.78 -7.73 6.14
C LYS A 51 -9.26 -6.62 5.24
N ILE A 52 -9.80 -6.53 4.02
CA ILE A 52 -9.58 -5.40 3.10
C ILE A 52 -10.91 -5.01 2.48
N TRP A 53 -11.33 -3.76 2.69
CA TRP A 53 -12.50 -3.20 2.05
C TRP A 53 -12.09 -1.99 1.20
N CYS A 54 -12.46 -1.98 -0.08
CA CYS A 54 -12.06 -0.93 -1.02
C CYS A 54 -13.23 -0.02 -1.36
N ILE A 55 -13.01 1.27 -1.19
CA ILE A 55 -13.99 2.34 -1.43
C ILE A 55 -13.44 3.26 -2.51
N ASP A 56 -14.20 3.47 -3.56
CA ASP A 56 -13.84 4.27 -4.73
C ASP A 56 -14.46 5.66 -4.65
N TYR A 57 -13.67 6.68 -4.99
CA TYR A 57 -14.09 8.07 -5.12
C TYR A 57 -13.96 8.59 -6.56
N GLY A 58 -13.68 7.70 -7.53
CA GLY A 58 -13.47 8.03 -8.92
C GLY A 58 -12.01 8.34 -9.26
N ASP A 59 -11.45 9.42 -8.74
CA ASP A 59 -10.06 9.80 -9.04
C ASP A 59 -9.00 9.07 -8.20
N PHE A 60 -9.38 8.61 -7.02
CA PHE A 60 -8.58 7.83 -6.10
C PHE A 60 -9.48 6.92 -5.27
N GLY A 61 -8.90 6.07 -4.45
CA GLY A 61 -9.69 5.30 -3.54
C GLY A 61 -9.10 5.16 -2.16
N ILE A 62 -9.84 4.48 -1.30
CA ILE A 62 -9.45 4.15 0.06
C ILE A 62 -9.54 2.64 0.23
N ALA A 63 -8.48 2.06 0.81
CA ALA A 63 -8.51 0.71 1.32
C ALA A 63 -8.59 0.78 2.85
N LEU A 64 -9.63 0.22 3.43
CA LEU A 64 -9.70 0.00 4.87
C LEU A 64 -9.16 -1.39 5.17
N VAL A 65 -8.22 -1.50 6.11
CA VAL A 65 -7.68 -2.77 6.55
C VAL A 65 -7.90 -2.95 8.06
N GLU A 66 -8.30 -4.14 8.48
CA GLU A 66 -8.49 -4.50 9.89
C GLU A 66 -7.80 -5.83 10.16
N GLY A 67 -6.98 -5.90 11.22
CA GLY A 67 -6.28 -7.11 11.58
C GLY A 67 -7.20 -8.22 12.09
N ILE A 68 -6.90 -9.46 11.72
CA ILE A 68 -7.51 -10.65 12.26
C ILE A 68 -6.47 -11.40 13.08
N ASP A 69 -6.54 -11.24 14.39
CA ASP A 69 -5.68 -11.93 15.33
C ASP A 69 -6.20 -13.37 15.55
N ARG A 70 -5.29 -14.33 15.58
CA ARG A 70 -5.57 -15.74 15.89
C ARG A 70 -4.58 -16.25 16.94
N ARG A 71 -3.59 -17.02 16.54
CA ARG A 71 -2.49 -17.41 17.44
C ARG A 71 -1.48 -16.30 17.64
N GLN A 72 -1.37 -15.40 16.66
CA GLN A 72 -0.47 -14.26 16.68
C GLN A 72 -1.24 -12.97 16.40
N ARG A 73 -0.64 -11.85 16.81
CA ARG A 73 -1.10 -10.52 16.45
C ARG A 73 -0.87 -10.26 14.97
N SER A 74 -1.92 -9.84 14.26
CA SER A 74 -1.80 -9.34 12.89
C SER A 74 -0.87 -8.13 12.82
N GLN A 75 -0.12 -7.99 11.74
CA GLN A 75 0.67 -6.81 11.45
C GLN A 75 -0.17 -5.53 11.44
N VAL A 76 -1.43 -5.60 10.99
CA VAL A 76 -2.35 -4.46 11.02
C VAL A 76 -2.73 -4.10 12.45
N THR A 77 -2.97 -5.09 13.31
CA THR A 77 -3.22 -4.87 14.74
C THR A 77 -2.03 -4.20 15.41
N ARG A 78 -0.80 -4.65 15.13
CA ARG A 78 0.43 -4.02 15.68
C ARG A 78 0.57 -2.57 15.22
N PHE A 79 0.27 -2.29 13.94
CA PHE A 79 0.29 -0.91 13.43
C PHE A 79 -0.69 -0.02 14.18
N VAL A 80 -1.93 -0.47 14.36
CA VAL A 80 -2.97 0.27 15.07
C VAL A 80 -2.64 0.47 16.55
N GLU A 81 -2.07 -0.53 17.22
CA GLU A 81 -1.61 -0.41 18.62
C GLU A 81 -0.54 0.70 18.77
N ARG A 82 0.26 0.92 17.74
CA ARG A 82 1.30 1.96 17.73
C ARG A 82 0.76 3.34 17.37
N HIS A 83 -0.18 3.43 16.43
CA HIS A 83 -0.56 4.69 15.78
C HIS A 83 -2.00 5.14 16.05
N GLY A 84 -2.86 4.23 16.53
CA GLY A 84 -4.28 4.49 16.77
C GLY A 84 -5.17 4.01 15.61
N ASP A 85 -6.47 4.07 15.87
CA ASP A 85 -7.54 3.66 14.94
C ASP A 85 -7.61 4.62 13.75
N HIS A 86 -7.86 4.07 12.55
CA HIS A 86 -8.01 4.82 11.30
C HIS A 86 -6.80 5.69 10.94
N THR A 87 -5.61 5.16 11.17
CA THR A 87 -4.37 5.84 10.81
C THR A 87 -3.90 5.39 9.42
N CYS A 88 -3.43 6.34 8.61
CA CYS A 88 -2.86 6.05 7.28
C CYS A 88 -1.64 5.14 7.42
N GLN A 89 -1.74 3.92 6.89
CA GLN A 89 -0.65 2.95 6.87
C GLN A 89 0.27 3.19 5.67
N HIS A 90 -0.31 3.34 4.48
CA HIS A 90 0.45 3.64 3.28
C HIS A 90 -0.37 4.43 2.26
N VAL A 91 0.35 5.05 1.33
CA VAL A 91 -0.20 5.68 0.14
C VAL A 91 0.36 4.96 -1.08
N ALA A 92 -0.53 4.56 -1.97
CA ALA A 92 -0.16 3.94 -3.25
C ALA A 92 -0.19 4.97 -4.39
N PHE A 93 0.83 4.92 -5.23
CA PHE A 93 0.97 5.81 -6.38
C PHE A 93 0.91 5.00 -7.68
N ASP A 94 0.04 5.41 -8.61
CA ASP A 94 0.01 4.84 -9.97
C ASP A 94 1.21 5.29 -10.77
N CYS A 95 1.89 4.34 -11.42
CA CYS A 95 3.11 4.53 -12.19
C CYS A 95 2.84 4.36 -13.69
N HIS A 96 3.64 5.07 -14.50
CA HIS A 96 3.65 4.87 -15.95
C HIS A 96 4.28 3.54 -16.35
N ASP A 97 5.40 3.22 -15.72
CA ASP A 97 6.18 1.98 -15.91
C ASP A 97 6.84 1.63 -14.59
N LEU A 98 6.31 0.62 -13.92
CA LEU A 98 6.77 0.22 -12.59
C LEU A 98 8.15 -0.43 -12.62
N ASP A 99 8.48 -1.17 -13.67
CA ASP A 99 9.77 -1.85 -13.79
C ASP A 99 10.90 -0.84 -14.01
N ALA A 100 10.68 0.13 -14.91
CA ALA A 100 11.61 1.25 -15.11
C ALA A 100 11.76 2.09 -13.84
N PHE A 101 10.65 2.33 -13.11
CA PHE A 101 10.69 3.07 -11.86
C PHE A 101 11.44 2.32 -10.77
N ARG A 102 11.20 1.01 -10.59
CA ARG A 102 11.96 0.16 -9.66
C ARG A 102 13.47 0.24 -9.93
N THR A 103 13.85 0.11 -11.21
CA THR A 103 15.25 0.22 -11.63
C THR A 103 15.85 1.58 -11.25
N HIS A 104 15.09 2.66 -11.47
CA HIS A 104 15.50 4.01 -11.09
C HIS A 104 15.69 4.14 -9.57
N LEU A 105 14.74 3.68 -8.78
CA LEU A 105 14.79 3.71 -7.30
C LEU A 105 16.04 3.01 -6.77
N VAL A 106 16.29 1.77 -7.21
CA VAL A 106 17.46 0.98 -6.77
C VAL A 106 18.77 1.70 -7.11
N ARG A 107 18.89 2.26 -8.31
CA ARG A 107 20.08 3.05 -8.71
C ARG A 107 20.29 4.28 -7.83
N ARG A 108 19.25 4.83 -7.24
CA ARG A 108 19.26 6.00 -6.35
C ARG A 108 19.45 5.64 -4.87
N GLY A 109 19.58 4.36 -4.54
CA GLY A 109 19.76 3.89 -3.17
C GLY A 109 18.45 3.75 -2.39
N CYS A 110 17.33 3.56 -3.10
CA CYS A 110 16.08 3.21 -2.47
C CYS A 110 15.94 1.68 -2.43
N HIS A 111 15.29 1.18 -1.37
CA HIS A 111 15.16 -0.25 -1.09
C HIS A 111 13.68 -0.69 -1.18
N PRO A 112 13.21 -1.17 -2.35
CA PRO A 112 11.91 -1.83 -2.44
C PRO A 112 11.85 -3.04 -1.50
N ARG A 113 10.68 -3.32 -0.95
CA ARG A 113 10.44 -4.52 -0.16
C ARG A 113 10.15 -5.69 -1.12
N GLY A 114 10.97 -6.72 -1.09
CA GLY A 114 10.78 -7.92 -1.90
C GLY A 114 10.71 -7.66 -3.41
N GLU A 115 10.11 -8.59 -4.13
CA GLU A 115 9.92 -8.51 -5.56
C GLU A 115 8.62 -7.79 -5.95
N THR A 116 8.55 -7.32 -7.19
CA THR A 116 7.29 -6.80 -7.74
C THR A 116 6.27 -7.93 -7.83
N LEU A 117 5.13 -7.76 -7.19
CA LEU A 117 4.01 -8.68 -7.30
C LEU A 117 3.33 -8.45 -8.65
N VAL A 118 3.16 -9.51 -9.42
CA VAL A 118 2.43 -9.48 -10.69
C VAL A 118 1.18 -10.33 -10.54
N ARG A 119 0.01 -9.74 -10.76
CA ARG A 119 -1.27 -10.43 -10.64
C ARG A 119 -2.08 -10.24 -11.91
N HIS A 120 -2.71 -11.33 -12.32
CA HIS A 120 -3.69 -11.32 -13.39
C HIS A 120 -5.07 -11.33 -12.76
N ASP A 121 -5.75 -10.22 -12.76
CA ASP A 121 -7.16 -10.14 -12.41
C ASP A 121 -8.03 -10.14 -13.67
N GLY A 122 -9.36 -10.17 -13.53
CA GLY A 122 -10.30 -10.15 -14.66
C GLY A 122 -10.21 -8.87 -15.51
N PHE A 123 -9.35 -7.94 -15.17
CA PHE A 123 -9.19 -6.64 -15.80
C PHE A 123 -7.81 -6.44 -16.46
N GLY A 124 -6.89 -7.39 -16.32
CA GLY A 124 -5.56 -7.34 -16.91
C GLY A 124 -4.45 -7.59 -15.89
N VAL A 125 -3.25 -7.08 -16.18
CA VAL A 125 -2.07 -7.28 -15.34
C VAL A 125 -1.93 -6.11 -14.38
N LEU A 126 -2.11 -6.38 -13.07
CA LEU A 126 -1.75 -5.49 -11.98
C LEU A 126 -0.32 -5.79 -11.55
N LYS A 127 0.53 -4.77 -11.49
CA LYS A 127 1.85 -4.84 -10.83
C LYS A 127 1.82 -4.00 -9.56
N GLN A 128 2.38 -4.54 -8.47
CA GLN A 128 2.49 -3.87 -7.17
C GLN A 128 3.91 -3.99 -6.64
N MET A 129 4.44 -2.93 -6.09
CA MET A 129 5.72 -2.89 -5.42
C MET A 129 5.58 -2.15 -4.11
N PHE A 130 5.87 -2.82 -3.02
CA PHE A 130 5.92 -2.20 -1.71
C PHE A 130 7.34 -1.71 -1.43
N ALA A 131 7.43 -0.55 -0.81
CA ALA A 131 8.70 -0.06 -0.32
C ALA A 131 8.90 -0.45 1.15
N LYS A 132 10.12 -0.34 1.63
CA LYS A 132 10.42 -0.35 3.07
C LYS A 132 9.84 0.92 3.72
N GLY A 133 9.80 0.98 5.03
CA GLY A 133 9.36 2.17 5.75
C GLY A 133 10.21 3.41 5.46
N TYR A 134 9.63 4.58 5.61
CA TYR A 134 10.36 5.85 5.46
C TYR A 134 11.46 6.04 6.50
N ALA A 135 11.32 5.41 7.66
CA ALA A 135 12.31 5.40 8.73
C ALA A 135 12.75 3.96 9.02
N PRO A 136 13.94 3.75 9.63
CA PRO A 136 14.31 2.43 10.13
C PRO A 136 13.39 1.99 11.26
N GLY A 137 13.13 0.68 11.33
CA GLY A 137 12.33 0.07 12.41
C GLY A 137 11.45 -1.08 11.96
N ASP A 138 10.64 -1.60 12.87
CA ASP A 138 9.75 -2.75 12.68
C ASP A 138 8.81 -2.52 11.48
N PRO A 139 8.85 -3.39 10.45
CA PRO A 139 8.03 -3.28 9.25
C PRO A 139 6.52 -3.23 9.51
N THR A 140 6.06 -3.76 10.65
CA THR A 140 4.64 -3.76 11.03
C THR A 140 4.17 -2.44 11.63
N THR A 141 5.09 -1.57 12.01
CA THR A 141 4.76 -0.33 12.74
C THR A 141 5.14 0.95 12.00
N ILE A 142 5.67 0.85 10.79
CA ILE A 142 6.16 1.99 10.02
C ILE A 142 5.34 2.17 8.75
N SER A 143 4.89 3.42 8.49
CA SER A 143 4.26 3.77 7.22
C SER A 143 5.26 3.69 6.07
N PHE A 144 4.79 3.29 4.90
CA PHE A 144 5.60 3.05 3.71
C PHE A 144 4.85 3.48 2.45
N PRO A 145 5.52 3.76 1.32
CA PRO A 145 4.87 3.95 0.05
C PRO A 145 4.62 2.63 -0.67
N GLU A 146 3.52 2.56 -1.40
CA GLU A 146 3.26 1.54 -2.40
C GLU A 146 3.31 2.16 -3.79
N TYR A 147 3.70 1.37 -4.78
CA TYR A 147 3.69 1.76 -6.17
C TYR A 147 2.98 0.69 -6.99
N VAL A 148 2.00 1.14 -7.79
CA VAL A 148 1.19 0.25 -8.60
C VAL A 148 1.28 0.63 -10.07
N GLN A 149 1.13 -0.34 -10.94
CA GLN A 149 0.88 -0.13 -12.34
C GLN A 149 -0.41 -0.86 -12.69
N ARG A 150 -1.47 -0.07 -12.90
CA ARG A 150 -2.77 -0.60 -13.31
C ARG A 150 -2.77 -0.98 -14.78
N PRO A 151 -3.54 -2.00 -15.18
CA PRO A 151 -3.76 -2.29 -16.60
C PRO A 151 -4.31 -1.07 -17.31
N ARG A 152 -3.86 -0.83 -18.54
CA ARG A 152 -4.42 0.22 -19.39
C ARG A 152 -5.79 -0.23 -19.85
N ARG A 153 -6.78 0.62 -19.67
CA ARG A 153 -8.12 0.49 -20.28
C ARG A 153 -8.47 1.78 -20.99
N ASP A 154 -9.10 1.64 -22.14
CA ASP A 154 -9.59 2.77 -22.93
C ASP A 154 -10.93 3.30 -22.40
N ASP A 155 -11.57 2.58 -21.50
CA ASP A 155 -12.86 2.90 -20.90
C ASP A 155 -12.80 2.96 -19.37
N ALA A 156 -13.17 4.10 -18.87
CA ALA A 156 -13.67 4.49 -17.57
C ALA A 156 -13.27 3.68 -16.32
N ALA A 157 -12.94 4.44 -15.28
CA ALA A 157 -13.04 4.08 -13.87
C ALA A 157 -12.48 2.69 -13.53
N LEU A 158 -11.18 2.54 -13.61
CA LEU A 158 -10.50 1.50 -12.88
C LEU A 158 -10.63 1.79 -11.41
N THR A 159 -11.65 1.21 -10.88
CA THR A 159 -11.88 1.09 -9.46
C THR A 159 -10.70 0.40 -8.81
N ILE A 160 -10.33 0.86 -7.64
CA ILE A 160 -9.30 0.22 -6.81
C ILE A 160 -9.84 -1.11 -6.35
N THR A 161 -9.64 -2.14 -7.13
CA THR A 161 -9.95 -3.49 -6.71
C THR A 161 -8.67 -4.26 -6.43
N PHE A 162 -8.70 -5.07 -5.40
CA PHE A 162 -7.67 -6.05 -5.12
C PHE A 162 -8.32 -7.43 -5.13
N SER A 163 -7.73 -8.38 -5.84
CA SER A 163 -8.08 -9.77 -5.68
C SER A 163 -7.62 -10.25 -4.29
N GLN A 164 -8.21 -11.33 -3.80
CA GLN A 164 -7.76 -11.94 -2.54
C GLN A 164 -6.26 -12.30 -2.60
N THR A 165 -5.76 -12.73 -3.76
CA THR A 165 -4.34 -13.05 -3.96
C THR A 165 -3.43 -11.82 -3.91
N ALA A 166 -3.91 -10.65 -4.31
CA ALA A 166 -3.15 -9.41 -4.18
C ALA A 166 -3.03 -8.97 -2.71
N GLY A 167 -4.15 -8.98 -1.97
CA GLY A 167 -4.16 -8.70 -0.53
C GLY A 167 -3.30 -9.68 0.27
N ARG A 168 -3.36 -10.98 -0.07
CA ARG A 168 -2.51 -12.00 0.52
C ARG A 168 -1.01 -11.73 0.27
N GLY A 169 -0.62 -11.45 -0.97
CA GLY A 169 0.78 -11.19 -1.31
C GLY A 169 1.35 -9.97 -0.60
N PHE A 170 0.56 -8.92 -0.41
CA PHE A 170 0.92 -7.78 0.42
C PHE A 170 1.18 -8.20 1.88
N TYR A 171 0.26 -8.94 2.46
CA TYR A 171 0.37 -9.39 3.85
C TYR A 171 1.64 -10.24 4.06
N GLU A 172 1.88 -11.20 3.17
CA GLU A 172 3.03 -12.12 3.24
C GLU A 172 4.37 -11.38 3.12
N GLN A 173 4.49 -10.38 2.26
CA GLN A 173 5.75 -9.61 2.12
C GLN A 173 6.14 -8.86 3.40
N ILE A 174 5.18 -8.40 4.19
CA ILE A 174 5.49 -7.76 5.49
C ILE A 174 5.87 -8.82 6.52
N GLU A 175 5.18 -9.97 6.57
CA GLU A 175 5.55 -11.08 7.46
C GLU A 175 6.97 -11.60 7.15
N ASP A 176 7.33 -11.73 5.87
CA ASP A 176 8.68 -12.11 5.44
C ASP A 176 9.73 -11.10 5.89
N ALA A 177 9.43 -9.79 5.80
CA ALA A 177 10.32 -8.74 6.26
C ALA A 177 10.51 -8.79 7.80
N VAL A 178 9.44 -9.07 8.55
CA VAL A 178 9.53 -9.28 10.01
C VAL A 178 10.40 -10.48 10.34
N ALA A 179 10.18 -11.60 9.66
CA ALA A 179 10.96 -12.83 9.86
C ALA A 179 12.45 -12.64 9.52
N ALA A 180 12.75 -11.79 8.53
CA ALA A 180 14.12 -11.45 8.14
C ALA A 180 14.77 -10.39 9.05
N GLY A 181 14.04 -9.76 9.97
CA GLY A 181 14.53 -8.63 10.76
C GLY A 181 14.87 -7.41 9.89
N ASP A 182 14.12 -7.19 8.83
CA ASP A 182 14.38 -6.12 7.86
C ASP A 182 13.85 -4.77 8.36
N GLU A 183 14.70 -4.08 9.13
CA GLU A 183 14.44 -2.76 9.71
C GLU A 183 15.07 -1.60 8.94
N GLU A 184 15.66 -1.85 7.77
CA GLU A 184 16.31 -0.81 6.98
C GLU A 184 15.27 0.18 6.39
N PRO A 185 15.63 1.48 6.29
CA PRO A 185 14.75 2.47 5.69
C PRO A 185 14.66 2.30 4.17
N PHE A 186 13.57 2.82 3.59
CA PHE A 186 13.38 2.85 2.14
C PHE A 186 14.45 3.64 1.40
N VAL A 187 14.92 4.76 1.97
CA VAL A 187 15.86 5.68 1.31
C VAL A 187 17.18 5.72 2.07
N ASP A 188 18.26 5.42 1.38
CA ASP A 188 19.60 5.64 1.87
C ASP A 188 20.06 7.08 1.54
N PHE A 189 19.82 8.01 2.44
CA PHE A 189 20.24 9.41 2.29
C PHE A 189 21.76 9.63 2.29
N SER A 190 22.59 8.64 2.64
CA SER A 190 24.05 8.77 2.50
C SER A 190 24.49 8.90 1.03
N ARG A 191 23.64 8.46 0.10
CA ARG A 191 23.83 8.58 -1.34
C ARG A 191 23.39 9.91 -1.94
N MET A 192 22.80 10.80 -1.14
CA MET A 192 22.46 12.14 -1.61
C MET A 192 23.75 12.93 -1.93
N PRO A 193 23.87 13.51 -3.15
CA PRO A 193 25.05 14.33 -3.49
C PRO A 193 25.23 15.46 -2.47
N LYS A 194 26.46 15.65 -1.99
CA LYS A 194 26.77 16.70 -1.00
C LYS A 194 26.52 18.12 -1.52
N ASP A 195 26.60 18.29 -2.82
CA ASP A 195 26.37 19.55 -3.55
C ASP A 195 24.94 19.70 -4.06
N TRP A 196 24.05 18.72 -3.79
CA TRP A 196 22.65 18.85 -4.19
C TRP A 196 21.98 20.07 -3.54
N ARG A 197 21.23 20.79 -4.32
CA ARG A 197 20.45 21.94 -3.86
C ARG A 197 19.04 21.85 -4.41
N VAL A 198 18.09 22.37 -3.65
CA VAL A 198 16.69 22.43 -4.07
C VAL A 198 16.59 23.28 -5.34
N PRO A 199 16.03 22.75 -6.44
CA PRO A 199 15.78 23.53 -7.65
C PRO A 199 14.84 24.70 -7.37
N LYS A 200 14.95 25.76 -8.17
CA LYS A 200 13.96 26.84 -8.13
C LYS A 200 12.58 26.27 -8.54
N PRO A 201 11.50 26.74 -7.91
CA PRO A 201 10.15 26.37 -8.34
C PRO A 201 9.95 26.72 -9.82
N THR A 202 9.38 25.77 -10.55
CA THR A 202 8.97 25.98 -11.95
C THR A 202 7.46 25.87 -12.03
N THR A 203 6.81 26.83 -12.67
CA THR A 203 5.40 26.72 -13.04
C THR A 203 5.28 25.69 -14.16
N ARG A 204 4.54 24.61 -13.91
CA ARG A 204 4.06 23.73 -14.99
C ARG A 204 2.77 24.36 -15.52
N HIS A 205 2.80 24.79 -16.77
CA HIS A 205 1.58 25.16 -17.50
C HIS A 205 0.96 23.92 -18.10
#